data_f82b7a48bdee3f48de11399a3f46edfb
#
_entry.id   f82b7a48bdee3f48de11399a3f46edfb
#
_cell.length_a   1.000
_cell.length_b   1.000
_cell.length_c   1.000
_cell.angle_alpha   90.00
_cell.angle_beta   90.00
_cell.angle_gamma   90.00
#
_symmetry.space_group_name_H-M   'P 1'
#
loop_
_entity.id
_entity.type
_entity.pdbx_description
1 polymer ?
#
loop_
_entity_poly.entity_id
_entity_poly.type
_entity_poly.pdbx_seq_one_letter_code
_entity_poly.pdbx_strand_id
1 'polypeptide(L)'
;RVASMGGLFLWEDAKEVFNVSSSSYMFKGKDGKDKMMTLEVRFWESNEEVGGKSFGVIFYGEKGYMSFPSYEGYQLYQGGKLVKEHSEGDTVNHFQNFIDCVRSRSAEKLTSPPIEGHYSSALSHYALTGARLNRVLEIDTEKEQVKNDDEANSYLTRVYREGFVVPETV
;
A
#
# COMPACT_ATOMS: atom_id res chain seq x y z
N ARG A 1 -12.90 -4.11 3.52
CA ARG A 1 -13.12 -3.28 4.72
C ARG A 1 -11.83 -2.64 5.15
N VAL A 2 -11.89 -1.37 5.53
CA VAL A 2 -10.76 -0.60 6.05
C VAL A 2 -11.15 0.11 7.33
N ALA A 3 -10.33 -0.04 8.38
CA ALA A 3 -10.42 0.71 9.63
C ALA A 3 -9.09 1.44 9.83
N SER A 4 -9.13 2.73 10.06
CA SER A 4 -7.92 3.55 10.17
C SER A 4 -8.06 4.66 11.19
N MET A 5 -6.95 4.95 11.87
CA MET A 5 -6.80 6.10 12.78
C MET A 5 -5.49 6.80 12.47
N GLY A 6 -5.47 8.13 12.62
CA GLY A 6 -4.26 8.90 12.37
C GLY A 6 -4.43 10.35 12.78
N GLY A 7 -3.33 11.09 12.73
CA GLY A 7 -3.32 12.51 13.10
C GLY A 7 -1.97 13.17 12.89
N LEU A 8 -1.93 14.45 13.22
CA LEU A 8 -0.72 15.26 13.35
C LEU A 8 -0.39 15.35 14.84
N PHE A 9 0.61 14.58 15.31
CA PHE A 9 0.86 14.41 16.75
C PHE A 9 2.10 15.12 17.26
N LEU A 10 3.11 15.36 16.45
CA LEU A 10 4.36 15.96 16.90
C LEU A 10 4.54 17.43 16.50
N TRP A 11 4.10 17.78 15.32
CA TRP A 11 4.20 19.16 14.82
C TRP A 11 3.07 19.46 13.87
N GLU A 12 2.73 20.72 13.79
CA GLU A 12 1.84 21.27 12.79
C GLU A 12 2.67 21.79 11.61
N ASP A 13 2.29 21.41 10.41
CA ASP A 13 2.90 21.88 9.17
C ASP A 13 1.82 22.11 8.10
N ALA A 14 2.22 22.45 6.89
CA ALA A 14 1.30 22.67 5.78
C ALA A 14 0.73 21.38 5.15
N LYS A 15 1.03 20.21 5.70
CA LYS A 15 0.50 18.94 5.19
C LYS A 15 -0.96 18.75 5.54
N GLU A 16 -1.71 18.25 4.57
CA GLU A 16 -3.10 17.83 4.77
C GLU A 16 -3.23 16.36 5.17
N VAL A 17 -2.13 15.61 5.14
CA VAL A 17 -2.08 14.19 5.48
C VAL A 17 -1.44 14.00 6.86
N PHE A 18 -1.85 12.95 7.54
CA PHE A 18 -1.37 12.62 8.88
C PHE A 18 0.12 12.25 8.87
N ASN A 19 0.81 12.59 9.95
CA ASN A 19 2.21 12.19 10.16
C ASN A 19 2.33 10.86 10.91
N VAL A 20 1.25 10.43 11.56
CA VAL A 20 1.09 9.07 12.09
C VAL A 20 -0.24 8.51 11.64
N SER A 21 -0.23 7.28 11.20
CA SER A 21 -1.46 6.51 10.98
C SER A 21 -1.25 5.02 11.21
N SER A 22 -2.29 4.37 11.72
CA SER A 22 -2.39 2.92 11.81
C SER A 22 -3.69 2.47 11.17
N SER A 23 -3.61 1.50 10.28
CA SER A 23 -4.72 1.04 9.46
C SER A 23 -4.79 -0.47 9.42
N SER A 24 -6.00 -0.99 9.42
CA SER A 24 -6.29 -2.42 9.29
C SER A 24 -7.21 -2.65 8.11
N TYR A 25 -6.85 -3.60 7.27
CA TYR A 25 -7.62 -3.99 6.09
C TYR A 25 -8.06 -5.44 6.23
N MET A 26 -9.30 -5.72 5.87
CA MET A 26 -9.82 -7.07 5.78
C MET A 26 -10.36 -7.32 4.38
N PHE A 27 -9.95 -8.40 3.77
CA PHE A 27 -10.34 -8.78 2.41
C PHE A 27 -10.40 -10.29 2.25
N LYS A 28 -11.07 -10.77 1.21
CA LYS A 28 -11.11 -12.18 0.85
C LYS A 28 -9.87 -12.56 0.05
N GLY A 29 -9.18 -13.60 0.48
CA GLY A 29 -8.14 -14.24 -0.32
C GLY A 29 -8.74 -15.02 -1.49
N LYS A 30 -7.90 -15.42 -2.44
CA LYS A 30 -8.30 -16.29 -3.58
C LYS A 30 -8.85 -17.65 -3.12
N ASP A 31 -8.48 -18.08 -1.92
CA ASP A 31 -8.97 -19.28 -1.24
C ASP A 31 -10.33 -19.08 -0.52
N GLY A 32 -10.96 -17.92 -0.67
CA GLY A 32 -12.22 -17.53 -0.04
C GLY A 32 -12.11 -17.22 1.47
N LYS A 33 -10.94 -17.39 2.08
CA LYS A 33 -10.72 -17.09 3.50
C LYS A 33 -10.45 -15.62 3.72
N ASP A 34 -10.82 -15.12 4.89
CA ASP A 34 -10.49 -13.76 5.29
C ASP A 34 -8.97 -13.62 5.50
N LYS A 35 -8.45 -12.53 4.99
CA LYS A 35 -7.06 -12.08 5.17
C LYS A 35 -7.08 -10.71 5.81
N MET A 36 -6.11 -10.48 6.65
CA MET A 36 -5.92 -9.20 7.31
C MET A 36 -4.53 -8.65 6.97
N MET A 37 -4.49 -7.36 6.69
CA MET A 37 -3.26 -6.58 6.55
C MET A 37 -3.31 -5.42 7.52
N THR A 38 -2.19 -5.08 8.13
CA THR A 38 -2.02 -3.83 8.87
C THR A 38 -0.97 -2.97 8.17
N LEU A 39 -1.18 -1.67 8.18
CA LEU A 39 -0.25 -0.68 7.68
C LEU A 39 -0.06 0.37 8.77
N GLU A 40 1.16 0.64 9.13
CA GLU A 40 1.53 1.71 10.03
C GLU A 40 2.49 2.67 9.35
N VAL A 41 2.27 3.98 9.55
CA VAL A 41 3.11 5.05 9.03
C VAL A 41 3.50 5.97 10.19
N ARG A 42 4.80 6.24 10.33
CA ARG A 42 5.39 7.18 11.30
C ARG A 42 6.50 7.96 10.61
N PHE A 43 6.40 9.26 10.54
CA PHE A 43 7.37 10.04 9.77
C PHE A 43 8.62 10.50 10.53
N TRP A 44 8.65 10.40 11.84
CA TRP A 44 9.75 10.96 12.64
C TRP A 44 10.62 9.93 13.33
N GLU A 45 10.22 8.68 13.37
CA GLU A 45 10.94 7.64 14.08
C GLU A 45 11.18 6.46 13.16
N SER A 46 12.42 6.06 13.06
CA SER A 46 12.82 4.82 12.44
C SER A 46 13.17 3.85 13.56
N ASN A 47 12.19 3.11 14.08
CA ASN A 47 12.52 2.01 14.98
C ASN A 47 12.73 0.73 14.18
N GLU A 48 13.64 -0.04 14.67
CA GLU A 48 14.11 -1.28 14.06
C GLU A 48 13.18 -2.47 14.37
N GLU A 49 11.85 -2.28 14.33
CA GLU A 49 10.88 -3.31 14.68
C GLU A 49 10.87 -4.49 13.71
N VAL A 50 11.23 -4.27 12.47
CA VAL A 50 11.20 -5.30 11.42
C VAL A 50 12.62 -5.59 10.94
N GLY A 51 13.33 -6.45 11.66
CA GLY A 51 14.66 -6.90 11.25
C GLY A 51 15.70 -5.77 11.10
N GLY A 52 15.64 -4.75 11.96
CA GLY A 52 16.60 -3.66 11.97
C GLY A 52 16.41 -2.62 10.87
N LYS A 53 15.20 -2.49 10.30
CA LYS A 53 14.90 -1.53 9.24
C LYS A 53 13.72 -0.64 9.59
N SER A 54 13.76 0.60 9.11
CA SER A 54 12.71 1.60 9.33
C SER A 54 11.46 1.39 8.47
N PHE A 55 11.49 0.48 7.53
CA PHE A 55 10.35 0.09 6.72
C PHE A 55 10.49 -1.37 6.29
N GLY A 56 9.38 -2.00 5.97
CA GLY A 56 9.36 -3.36 5.48
C GLY A 56 7.95 -3.95 5.47
N VAL A 57 7.87 -5.19 5.01
CA VAL A 57 6.63 -5.97 4.97
C VAL A 57 6.88 -7.34 5.58
N ILE A 58 5.93 -7.83 6.38
CA ILE A 58 5.96 -9.19 6.90
C ILE A 58 4.69 -9.92 6.45
N PHE A 59 4.87 -11.11 5.88
CA PHE A 59 3.79 -12.03 5.58
C PHE A 59 3.79 -13.17 6.59
N TYR A 60 2.71 -13.30 7.35
CA TYR A 60 2.51 -14.38 8.30
C TYR A 60 1.72 -15.51 7.67
N GLY A 61 2.22 -16.74 7.81
CA GLY A 61 1.59 -17.95 7.34
C GLY A 61 1.54 -19.02 8.44
N GLU A 62 0.90 -20.15 8.17
CA GLU A 62 0.70 -21.23 9.14
C GLU A 62 2.01 -21.85 9.65
N LYS A 63 3.07 -21.87 8.84
CA LYS A 63 4.35 -22.53 9.16
C LYS A 63 5.44 -21.57 9.61
N GLY A 64 5.19 -20.25 9.55
CA GLY A 64 6.17 -19.23 9.87
C GLY A 64 5.85 -17.90 9.21
N TYR A 65 6.86 -17.08 9.01
CA TYR A 65 6.69 -15.77 8.37
C TYR A 65 7.84 -15.44 7.42
N MET A 66 7.55 -14.58 6.46
CA MET A 66 8.52 -14.03 5.52
C MET A 66 8.61 -12.53 5.74
N SER A 67 9.82 -12.04 6.00
CA SER A 67 10.12 -10.62 6.20
C SER A 67 10.84 -10.05 4.98
N PHE A 68 10.41 -8.87 4.55
CA PHE A 68 11.05 -8.05 3.51
C PHE A 68 11.52 -6.76 4.16
N PRO A 69 12.72 -6.74 4.76
CA PRO A 69 13.23 -5.56 5.47
C PRO A 69 13.77 -4.48 4.52
N SER A 70 13.81 -4.74 3.22
CA SER A 70 14.24 -3.82 2.18
C SER A 70 13.70 -4.24 0.82
N TYR A 71 13.97 -3.43 -0.23
CA TYR A 71 13.67 -3.80 -1.61
C TYR A 71 14.61 -4.87 -2.19
N GLU A 72 15.66 -5.22 -1.48
CA GLU A 72 16.78 -6.03 -1.98
C GLU A 72 16.69 -7.51 -1.62
N GLY A 73 15.70 -7.90 -0.81
CA GLY A 73 15.63 -9.29 -0.44
C GLY A 73 14.58 -9.64 0.60
N TYR A 74 14.58 -10.89 0.99
CA TYR A 74 13.67 -11.42 2.01
C TYR A 74 14.36 -12.42 2.94
N GLN A 75 13.74 -12.63 4.09
CA GLN A 75 14.14 -13.61 5.09
C GLN A 75 12.92 -14.48 5.43
N LEU A 76 13.09 -15.79 5.38
CA LEU A 76 12.05 -16.77 5.74
C LEU A 76 12.37 -17.41 7.08
N TYR A 77 11.41 -17.37 7.99
CA TYR A 77 11.50 -17.93 9.32
C TYR A 77 10.48 -19.04 9.53
N GLN A 78 10.91 -20.16 10.14
CA GLN A 78 10.04 -21.26 10.56
C GLN A 78 10.42 -21.68 11.97
N GLY A 79 9.44 -21.83 12.86
CA GLY A 79 9.69 -22.15 14.27
C GLY A 79 10.64 -21.17 14.97
N GLY A 80 10.61 -19.89 14.59
CA GLY A 80 11.49 -18.85 15.12
C GLY A 80 12.93 -18.86 14.59
N LYS A 81 13.25 -19.76 13.66
CA LYS A 81 14.61 -19.88 13.07
C LYS A 81 14.60 -19.39 11.62
N LEU A 82 15.66 -18.67 11.25
CA LEU A 82 15.93 -18.31 9.86
C LEU A 82 16.23 -19.61 9.07
N VAL A 83 15.42 -19.89 8.05
CA VAL A 83 15.57 -21.10 7.21
C VAL A 83 15.98 -20.77 5.78
N LYS A 84 15.75 -19.52 5.34
CA LYS A 84 16.17 -19.06 4.01
C LYS A 84 16.32 -17.54 4.02
N GLU A 85 17.35 -17.09 3.33
CA GLU A 85 17.59 -15.67 3.06
C GLU A 85 17.92 -15.47 1.59
N HIS A 86 17.52 -14.32 1.05
CA HIS A 86 17.84 -13.86 -0.29
C HIS A 86 18.10 -12.35 -0.24
N SER A 87 19.17 -11.88 -0.84
CA SER A 87 19.63 -10.49 -0.74
C SER A 87 20.08 -9.90 -2.09
N GLU A 88 19.55 -10.41 -3.19
CA GLU A 88 19.85 -9.89 -4.52
C GLU A 88 18.74 -8.94 -4.98
N GLY A 89 18.89 -7.66 -4.71
CA GLY A 89 18.03 -6.62 -5.27
C GLY A 89 18.65 -6.09 -6.57
N ASP A 90 17.82 -5.82 -7.56
CA ASP A 90 18.25 -5.31 -8.84
C ASP A 90 17.39 -4.14 -9.33
N THR A 91 17.65 -2.98 -8.75
CA THR A 91 17.00 -1.73 -9.15
C THR A 91 17.34 -1.34 -10.59
N VAL A 92 18.54 -1.71 -11.07
CA VAL A 92 18.98 -1.42 -12.44
C VAL A 92 18.12 -2.18 -13.45
N ASN A 93 17.85 -3.45 -13.17
CA ASN A 93 16.98 -4.27 -14.02
C ASN A 93 15.54 -3.76 -14.06
N HIS A 94 15.04 -3.13 -13.01
CA HIS A 94 13.71 -2.52 -13.03
C HIS A 94 13.61 -1.38 -14.05
N PHE A 95 14.56 -0.44 -14.05
CA PHE A 95 14.59 0.64 -15.03
C PHE A 95 14.87 0.13 -16.45
N GLN A 96 15.76 -0.85 -16.60
CA GLN A 96 16.04 -1.47 -17.88
C GLN A 96 14.81 -2.18 -18.43
N ASN A 97 14.06 -2.91 -17.60
CA ASN A 97 12.79 -3.54 -18.00
C ASN A 97 11.80 -2.51 -18.55
N PHE A 98 11.63 -1.35 -17.90
CA PHE A 98 10.77 -0.30 -18.41
C PHE A 98 11.20 0.18 -19.79
N ILE A 99 12.49 0.47 -19.99
CA ILE A 99 13.03 0.92 -21.28
C ILE A 99 12.83 -0.13 -22.37
N ASP A 100 13.08 -1.39 -22.05
CA ASP A 100 12.92 -2.49 -23.00
C ASP A 100 11.45 -2.72 -23.39
N CYS A 101 10.52 -2.57 -22.45
CA CYS A 101 9.09 -2.61 -22.70
C CYS A 101 8.62 -1.44 -23.57
N VAL A 102 9.16 -0.23 -23.36
CA VAL A 102 8.89 0.93 -24.24
C VAL A 102 9.37 0.68 -25.66
N ARG A 103 10.59 0.15 -25.82
CA ARG A 103 11.19 -0.15 -27.14
C ARG A 103 10.46 -1.26 -27.88
N SER A 104 10.09 -2.33 -27.18
CA SER A 104 9.40 -3.49 -27.75
C SER A 104 7.89 -3.31 -27.85
N ARG A 105 7.31 -2.27 -27.25
CA ARG A 105 5.86 -2.04 -27.13
C ARG A 105 5.13 -3.21 -26.47
N SER A 106 5.78 -3.88 -25.53
CA SER A 106 5.28 -5.07 -24.81
C SER A 106 4.95 -4.74 -23.36
N ALA A 107 3.78 -4.14 -23.11
CA ALA A 107 3.34 -3.75 -21.78
C ALA A 107 3.16 -4.97 -20.82
N GLU A 108 2.84 -6.13 -21.39
CA GLU A 108 2.69 -7.39 -20.64
C GLU A 108 3.99 -7.91 -20.01
N LYS A 109 5.15 -7.38 -20.41
CA LYS A 109 6.47 -7.71 -19.87
C LYS A 109 6.93 -6.76 -18.76
N LEU A 110 6.12 -5.76 -18.42
CA LEU A 110 6.44 -4.86 -17.31
C LEU A 110 6.46 -5.63 -15.99
N THR A 111 7.55 -5.54 -15.24
CA THR A 111 7.67 -6.13 -13.90
C THR A 111 6.83 -5.40 -12.87
N SER A 112 6.49 -4.14 -13.12
CA SER A 112 5.61 -3.33 -12.28
C SER A 112 4.61 -2.57 -13.17
N PRO A 113 3.54 -3.20 -13.60
CA PRO A 113 2.53 -2.54 -14.42
C PRO A 113 1.78 -1.48 -13.61
N PRO A 114 1.31 -0.37 -14.25
CA PRO A 114 0.62 0.73 -13.57
C PRO A 114 -0.56 0.32 -12.71
N ILE A 115 -1.26 -0.75 -13.05
CA ILE A 115 -2.41 -1.26 -12.31
C ILE A 115 -2.01 -1.70 -10.88
N GLU A 116 -0.82 -2.26 -10.68
CA GLU A 116 -0.32 -2.65 -9.36
C GLU A 116 -0.02 -1.41 -8.50
N GLY A 117 0.50 -0.35 -9.12
CA GLY A 117 0.68 0.95 -8.47
C GLY A 117 -0.65 1.58 -8.07
N HIS A 118 -1.67 1.48 -8.94
CA HIS A 118 -3.02 1.96 -8.67
C HIS A 118 -3.62 1.26 -7.42
N TYR A 119 -3.63 -0.08 -7.39
CA TYR A 119 -4.17 -0.82 -6.25
C TYR A 119 -3.41 -0.54 -4.95
N SER A 120 -2.09 -0.45 -5.00
CA SER A 120 -1.27 -0.14 -3.83
C SER A 120 -1.56 1.27 -3.30
N SER A 121 -1.72 2.26 -4.17
CA SER A 121 -2.06 3.64 -3.80
C SER A 121 -3.49 3.74 -3.26
N ALA A 122 -4.44 3.02 -3.84
CA ALA A 122 -5.83 3.01 -3.40
C ALA A 122 -5.96 2.58 -1.92
N LEU A 123 -5.15 1.63 -1.44
CA LEU A 123 -5.12 1.25 -0.03
C LEU A 123 -4.84 2.45 0.88
N SER A 124 -3.83 3.25 0.54
CA SER A 124 -3.47 4.45 1.32
C SER A 124 -4.56 5.52 1.28
N HIS A 125 -5.22 5.70 0.14
CA HIS A 125 -6.34 6.65 0.01
C HIS A 125 -7.55 6.23 0.84
N TYR A 126 -7.95 4.96 0.82
CA TYR A 126 -9.03 4.47 1.66
C TYR A 126 -8.72 4.59 3.15
N ALA A 127 -7.47 4.30 3.56
CA ALA A 127 -7.04 4.48 4.93
C ALA A 127 -7.13 5.93 5.38
N LEU A 128 -6.60 6.86 4.59
CA LEU A 128 -6.65 8.29 4.89
C LEU A 128 -8.09 8.80 4.98
N THR A 129 -8.96 8.38 4.07
CA THR A 129 -10.38 8.73 4.08
C THR A 129 -11.07 8.20 5.34
N GLY A 130 -10.86 6.92 5.69
CA GLY A 130 -11.41 6.34 6.91
C GLY A 130 -10.97 7.04 8.18
N ALA A 131 -9.67 7.40 8.26
CA ALA A 131 -9.12 8.12 9.39
C ALA A 131 -9.66 9.55 9.50
N ARG A 132 -9.79 10.29 8.38
CA ARG A 132 -10.38 11.64 8.35
C ARG A 132 -11.83 11.65 8.80
N LEU A 133 -12.60 10.66 8.37
CA LEU A 133 -14.02 10.53 8.69
C LEU A 133 -14.27 9.80 10.02
N ASN A 134 -13.22 9.27 10.66
CA ASN A 134 -13.27 8.51 11.91
C ASN A 134 -14.30 7.37 11.87
N ARG A 135 -14.30 6.61 10.78
CA ARG A 135 -15.19 5.46 10.60
C ARG A 135 -14.60 4.35 9.74
N VAL A 136 -15.16 3.16 9.90
CA VAL A 136 -14.80 1.99 9.08
C VAL A 136 -15.44 2.14 7.71
N LEU A 137 -14.66 1.89 6.65
CA LEU A 137 -15.14 1.93 5.27
C LEU A 137 -15.33 0.52 4.73
N GLU A 138 -16.49 0.29 4.10
CA GLU A 138 -16.77 -0.92 3.31
C GLU A 138 -16.54 -0.59 1.84
N ILE A 139 -15.55 -1.26 1.24
CA ILE A 139 -15.13 -0.97 -0.13
C ILE A 139 -15.81 -1.94 -1.11
N ASP A 140 -16.36 -1.40 -2.18
CA ASP A 140 -16.70 -2.13 -3.38
C ASP A 140 -15.47 -2.14 -4.30
N THR A 141 -14.81 -3.28 -4.38
CA THR A 141 -13.55 -3.41 -5.11
C THR A 141 -13.73 -3.47 -6.64
N GLU A 142 -14.94 -3.74 -7.12
CA GLU A 142 -15.25 -3.74 -8.54
C GLU A 142 -15.51 -2.31 -9.05
N LYS A 143 -16.18 -1.51 -8.23
CA LYS A 143 -16.49 -0.11 -8.53
C LYS A 143 -15.44 0.86 -8.01
N GLU A 144 -14.51 0.38 -7.19
CA GLU A 144 -13.50 1.18 -6.49
C GLU A 144 -14.11 2.34 -5.66
N GLN A 145 -15.22 2.06 -5.00
CA GLN A 145 -16.01 3.02 -4.23
C GLN A 145 -16.26 2.54 -2.80
N VAL A 146 -16.50 3.47 -1.91
CA VAL A 146 -17.03 3.17 -0.57
C VAL A 146 -18.53 2.93 -0.67
N LYS A 147 -19.00 1.79 -0.14
CA LYS A 147 -20.40 1.39 -0.20
C LYS A 147 -21.28 2.31 0.66
N ASN A 148 -22.33 2.84 0.06
CA ASN A 148 -23.36 3.63 0.74
C ASN A 148 -22.78 4.82 1.55
N ASP A 149 -21.75 5.48 1.04
CA ASP A 149 -21.06 6.58 1.72
C ASP A 149 -20.58 7.63 0.70
N ASP A 150 -21.48 8.55 0.35
CA ASP A 150 -21.21 9.60 -0.64
C ASP A 150 -20.15 10.59 -0.13
N GLU A 151 -20.13 10.85 1.18
CA GLU A 151 -19.11 11.70 1.79
C GLU A 151 -17.72 11.08 1.63
N ALA A 152 -17.56 9.79 1.95
CA ALA A 152 -16.29 9.10 1.75
C ALA A 152 -15.89 9.05 0.27
N ASN A 153 -16.83 8.84 -0.64
CA ASN A 153 -16.57 8.84 -2.08
C ASN A 153 -16.11 10.20 -2.60
N SER A 154 -16.56 11.31 -1.99
CA SER A 154 -16.09 12.64 -2.37
C SER A 154 -14.60 12.87 -2.12
N TYR A 155 -13.98 12.11 -1.19
CA TYR A 155 -12.53 12.14 -0.93
C TYR A 155 -11.69 11.30 -1.91
N LEU A 156 -12.32 10.45 -2.73
CA LEU A 156 -11.64 9.65 -3.75
C LEU A 156 -11.39 10.42 -5.04
N THR A 157 -11.87 11.63 -5.12
CA THR A 157 -11.65 12.56 -6.24
C THR A 157 -11.28 13.94 -5.71
N ARG A 158 -11.10 14.90 -6.59
CA ARG A 158 -10.87 16.30 -6.22
C ARG A 158 -11.58 17.24 -7.19
N VAL A 159 -11.82 18.46 -6.75
CA VAL A 159 -12.23 19.53 -7.65
C VAL A 159 -11.02 19.92 -8.50
N TYR A 160 -11.07 19.65 -9.79
CA TYR A 160 -10.00 20.00 -10.71
C TYR A 160 -10.07 21.47 -11.09
N ARG A 161 -8.91 22.08 -11.25
CA ARG A 161 -8.79 23.42 -11.80
C ARG A 161 -9.26 23.41 -13.27
N GLU A 162 -9.96 24.48 -13.67
CA GLU A 162 -10.40 24.66 -15.05
C GLU A 162 -9.23 24.48 -16.06
N GLY A 163 -9.47 23.76 -17.15
CA GLY A 163 -8.46 23.40 -18.14
C GLY A 163 -7.53 22.23 -17.76
N PHE A 164 -7.65 21.67 -16.54
CA PHE A 164 -6.83 20.55 -16.04
C PHE A 164 -7.70 19.39 -15.49
N VAL A 165 -8.91 19.29 -15.99
CA VAL A 165 -9.82 18.19 -15.60
C VAL A 165 -9.32 16.90 -16.25
N VAL A 166 -9.16 15.85 -15.41
CA VAL A 166 -8.85 14.50 -15.92
C VAL A 166 -10.11 13.96 -16.59
N PRO A 167 -10.04 13.51 -17.85
CA PRO A 167 -11.20 12.94 -18.53
C PRO A 167 -11.65 11.64 -17.85
N GLU A 168 -12.96 11.38 -17.86
CA GLU A 168 -13.55 10.15 -17.29
C GLU A 168 -13.14 8.88 -18.07
N THR A 169 -12.79 9.05 -19.33
CA THR A 169 -12.31 7.96 -20.19
C THR A 169 -11.02 8.40 -20.89
N VAL A 170 -10.03 7.54 -20.86
CA VAL A 170 -8.72 7.71 -21.52
C VAL A 170 -8.59 6.76 -22.70
#